data_59027b600fd082b597e0e8be33629dcb
#
_entry.id   59027b600fd082b597e0e8be33629dcb
#
_cell.length_a   1.000
_cell.length_b   1.000
_cell.length_c   1.000
_cell.angle_alpha   90.00
_cell.angle_beta   90.00
_cell.angle_gamma   90.00
#
_symmetry.space_group_name_H-M   'P 1'
#
loop_
_entity.id
_entity.type
_entity.pdbx_description
1 polymer ?
#
loop_
_entity_poly.entity_id
_entity_poly.type
_entity_poly.pdbx_seq_one_letter_code
_entity_poly.pdbx_strand_id
1 'polypeptide(L)'
;LFMRNGQLWAYDLETNQDLHLSKDLETHFSDEEDDTLAVEKRPYGQGIWLKDSSAFLMYDRYDLWLISPDGSSATRITNGRKDRIRHRLSQANFLKDNEGLLEPDQALYLALYGDRTKKSGYGKLDAIHSKEPVEVLVWEDKMISSLTRAKNADRYLLTIESGNDSPDIYVSGPNLARRKQISKTNLFQKQYYWGQTELIDFENKNGVKLQGSLRYPANYRDGKKYPMIVYIYEKRSQGLHKYDVPSEKHPYNPAVFSAEGYFIFQPDIVYRPQEPGISALECVVPAVKQVLKTGMVDENKVGLVGHSWGAYQTAFIVTRSDLFAAGVAGAPLTNMMSMSVSVYWNSGQTNAAIFTQSQGRMDKPFWQDPENYIRNSPIHGLDNLNTPLLIAFGDKDGAVDWGQGVQMYNAARWAGKENLVMLVYPGENHSLRKEENMVDYHYRVREWFDTHVKGHEAPKWITEGKSFLERQKEKEDKKDKPQSKSEAAAKPKKGETPKKGKAK
;
A
#
# COMPACT_ATOMS: atom_id res chain seq x y z
N LEU A 1 6.43 -24.27 18.21
CA LEU A 1 5.27 -24.20 17.33
C LEU A 1 5.73 -23.84 15.91
N PHE A 2 5.12 -24.41 14.89
CA PHE A 2 5.39 -24.10 13.49
C PHE A 2 4.16 -24.35 12.60
N MET A 3 4.19 -23.82 11.38
CA MET A 3 3.15 -24.04 10.38
C MET A 3 3.63 -25.06 9.34
N ARG A 4 2.71 -25.90 8.88
CA ARG A 4 2.91 -26.81 7.76
C ARG A 4 1.59 -26.96 6.99
N ASN A 5 1.58 -26.60 5.71
CA ASN A 5 0.37 -26.63 4.85
C ASN A 5 -0.84 -25.88 5.46
N GLY A 6 -0.60 -24.71 6.04
CA GLY A 6 -1.65 -23.89 6.66
C GLY A 6 -2.17 -24.42 8.00
N GLN A 7 -1.66 -25.54 8.49
CA GLN A 7 -2.02 -26.17 9.74
C GLN A 7 -0.97 -25.91 10.82
N LEU A 8 -1.39 -25.98 12.08
CA LEU A 8 -0.53 -25.71 13.24
C LEU A 8 0.02 -26.99 13.84
N TRP A 9 1.32 -26.97 14.09
CA TRP A 9 2.09 -28.09 14.64
C TRP A 9 2.95 -27.64 15.82
N ALA A 10 3.16 -28.54 16.75
CA ALA A 10 4.20 -28.43 17.78
C ALA A 10 5.25 -29.51 17.57
N TYR A 11 6.50 -29.22 17.93
CA TYR A 11 7.54 -30.21 18.08
C TYR A 11 7.81 -30.42 19.57
N ASP A 12 7.62 -31.64 20.02
CA ASP A 12 7.88 -32.03 21.40
C ASP A 12 9.38 -32.38 21.54
N LEU A 13 10.09 -31.63 22.38
CA LEU A 13 11.52 -31.78 22.59
C LEU A 13 11.89 -33.00 23.43
N GLU A 14 10.96 -33.57 24.23
CA GLU A 14 11.19 -34.71 25.05
C GLU A 14 11.02 -36.02 24.24
N THR A 15 9.93 -36.10 23.48
CA THR A 15 9.60 -37.28 22.68
C THR A 15 10.21 -37.24 21.28
N ASN A 16 10.73 -36.11 20.83
CA ASN A 16 11.23 -35.86 19.46
C ASN A 16 10.15 -36.13 18.38
N GLN A 17 8.90 -35.79 18.65
CA GLN A 17 7.79 -36.03 17.73
C GLN A 17 7.06 -34.75 17.33
N ASP A 18 6.56 -34.71 16.09
CA ASP A 18 5.64 -33.72 15.63
C ASP A 18 4.22 -33.99 16.14
N LEU A 19 3.59 -33.00 16.72
CA LEU A 19 2.20 -33.03 17.18
C LEU A 19 1.34 -32.12 16.34
N HIS A 20 0.32 -32.65 15.69
CA HIS A 20 -0.62 -31.88 14.86
C HIS A 20 -1.71 -31.26 15.73
N LEU A 21 -1.57 -29.97 16.08
CA LEU A 21 -2.46 -29.27 17.01
C LEU A 21 -3.83 -28.91 16.41
N SER A 22 -3.92 -28.81 15.11
CA SER A 22 -5.13 -28.37 14.40
C SER A 22 -5.77 -29.44 13.51
N LYS A 23 -5.43 -30.73 13.70
CA LYS A 23 -5.85 -31.84 12.83
C LYS A 23 -7.38 -31.97 12.63
N ASP A 24 -8.15 -31.64 13.68
CA ASP A 24 -9.59 -31.80 13.71
C ASP A 24 -10.34 -30.47 13.44
N LEU A 25 -9.63 -29.42 12.99
CA LEU A 25 -10.20 -28.10 12.76
C LEU A 25 -10.42 -27.84 11.25
N GLU A 26 -11.65 -27.47 10.92
CA GLU A 26 -12.02 -27.02 9.56
C GLU A 26 -11.61 -25.56 9.31
N THR A 27 -10.35 -25.20 9.59
CA THR A 27 -9.83 -23.85 9.37
C THR A 27 -8.34 -23.89 9.06
N HIS A 28 -7.83 -22.80 8.46
CA HIS A 28 -6.42 -22.57 8.21
C HIS A 28 -5.92 -21.40 9.05
N PHE A 29 -4.69 -21.50 9.53
CA PHE A 29 -4.02 -20.46 10.32
C PHE A 29 -3.06 -19.60 9.48
N SER A 30 -2.88 -19.95 8.20
CA SER A 30 -2.14 -19.18 7.22
C SER A 30 -3.07 -18.47 6.23
N ASP A 31 -2.57 -17.42 5.58
CA ASP A 31 -3.35 -16.54 4.71
C ASP A 31 -3.84 -17.27 3.44
N GLU A 32 -5.12 -17.63 3.44
CA GLU A 32 -5.81 -18.28 2.30
C GLU A 32 -6.05 -17.32 1.13
N GLU A 33 -5.91 -16.00 1.35
CA GLU A 33 -6.01 -14.98 0.29
C GLU A 33 -4.66 -14.60 -0.33
N ASP A 34 -3.58 -15.18 0.18
CA ASP A 34 -2.26 -15.05 -0.42
C ASP A 34 -2.21 -15.85 -1.73
N ASP A 35 -2.31 -15.13 -2.85
CA ASP A 35 -2.29 -15.69 -4.20
C ASP A 35 -0.87 -15.84 -4.77
N THR A 36 0.18 -15.71 -3.96
CA THR A 36 1.56 -16.04 -4.33
C THR A 36 1.74 -17.56 -4.46
N LEU A 37 2.89 -17.99 -4.95
CA LEU A 37 3.24 -19.41 -5.06
C LEU A 37 4.21 -19.88 -3.95
N ALA A 38 4.26 -19.14 -2.84
CA ALA A 38 5.04 -19.53 -1.68
C ALA A 38 4.58 -20.91 -1.16
N VAL A 39 5.53 -21.80 -0.89
CA VAL A 39 5.26 -23.16 -0.39
C VAL A 39 4.51 -23.09 0.94
N GLU A 40 4.96 -22.22 1.84
CA GLU A 40 4.25 -21.93 3.09
C GLU A 40 3.73 -20.49 3.06
N LYS A 41 2.42 -20.36 3.25
CA LYS A 41 1.76 -19.04 3.34
C LYS A 41 2.00 -18.40 4.71
N ARG A 42 1.96 -17.09 4.77
CA ARG A 42 2.15 -16.37 6.03
C ARG A 42 1.00 -16.66 7.01
N PRO A 43 1.29 -16.84 8.31
CA PRO A 43 0.23 -16.96 9.31
C PRO A 43 -0.57 -15.66 9.41
N TYR A 44 -1.84 -15.73 9.77
CA TYR A 44 -2.69 -14.57 10.03
C TYR A 44 -2.26 -13.72 11.24
N GLY A 45 -1.35 -14.21 12.05
CA GLY A 45 -0.72 -13.53 13.17
C GLY A 45 0.21 -14.47 13.95
N GLN A 46 0.98 -13.91 14.86
CA GLN A 46 1.83 -14.69 15.77
C GLN A 46 1.01 -15.26 16.92
N GLY A 47 1.31 -16.49 17.33
CA GLY A 47 0.74 -17.10 18.52
C GLY A 47 1.15 -16.34 19.78
N ILE A 48 0.22 -16.21 20.72
CA ILE A 48 0.43 -15.50 21.99
C ILE A 48 0.12 -16.42 23.15
N TRP A 49 1.12 -16.70 23.97
CA TRP A 49 1.02 -17.62 25.10
C TRP A 49 0.30 -17.00 26.29
N LEU A 50 -0.43 -17.84 27.02
CA LEU A 50 -0.85 -17.54 28.37
C LEU A 50 0.38 -17.64 29.29
N LYS A 51 0.37 -16.83 30.35
CA LYS A 51 1.49 -16.71 31.29
C LYS A 51 1.79 -18.01 32.06
N ASP A 52 0.76 -18.80 32.31
CA ASP A 52 0.86 -20.12 32.96
C ASP A 52 1.26 -21.24 31.97
N SER A 53 1.47 -20.92 30.70
CA SER A 53 1.78 -21.84 29.62
C SER A 53 0.73 -22.94 29.36
N SER A 54 -0.47 -22.82 29.92
CA SER A 54 -1.55 -23.81 29.75
C SER A 54 -2.13 -23.83 28.34
N ALA A 55 -2.08 -22.70 27.61
CA ALA A 55 -2.57 -22.57 26.25
C ALA A 55 -1.91 -21.37 25.54
N PHE A 56 -2.19 -21.25 24.27
CA PHE A 56 -1.82 -20.07 23.46
C PHE A 56 -2.99 -19.67 22.54
N LEU A 57 -3.03 -18.39 22.19
CA LEU A 57 -3.97 -17.86 21.21
C LEU A 57 -3.36 -17.86 19.83
N MET A 58 -4.14 -18.27 18.83
CA MET A 58 -3.77 -18.25 17.41
C MET A 58 -4.91 -17.64 16.58
N TYR A 59 -4.58 -17.14 15.40
CA TYR A 59 -5.55 -16.51 14.51
C TYR A 59 -5.82 -17.36 13.28
N ASP A 60 -7.10 -17.61 12.98
CA ASP A 60 -7.49 -17.85 11.60
C ASP A 60 -7.81 -16.50 10.90
N ARG A 61 -8.39 -16.55 9.72
CA ARG A 61 -8.72 -15.34 8.95
C ARG A 61 -9.55 -14.32 9.75
N TYR A 62 -10.54 -14.78 10.52
CA TYR A 62 -11.50 -13.92 11.20
C TYR A 62 -11.42 -14.02 12.72
N ASP A 63 -11.08 -15.19 13.23
CA ASP A 63 -11.32 -15.54 14.60
C ASP A 63 -10.04 -15.85 15.39
N LEU A 64 -10.17 -15.76 16.72
CA LEU A 64 -9.18 -16.23 17.68
C LEU A 64 -9.53 -17.65 18.12
N TRP A 65 -8.49 -18.43 18.30
CA TRP A 65 -8.51 -19.77 18.79
C TRP A 65 -7.64 -19.90 20.02
N LEU A 66 -8.15 -20.55 21.08
CA LEU A 66 -7.39 -20.93 22.24
C LEU A 66 -7.00 -22.41 22.07
N ILE A 67 -5.71 -22.71 22.09
CA ILE A 67 -5.18 -24.02 21.73
C ILE A 67 -4.24 -24.50 22.85
N SER A 68 -4.44 -25.73 23.32
CA SER A 68 -3.52 -26.40 24.25
C SER A 68 -2.27 -26.89 23.52
N PRO A 69 -1.08 -26.71 24.11
CA PRO A 69 0.19 -27.10 23.45
C PRO A 69 0.37 -28.62 23.24
N ASP A 70 -0.37 -29.43 24.00
CA ASP A 70 -0.41 -30.89 23.87
C ASP A 70 -1.46 -31.38 22.85
N GLY A 71 -2.19 -30.46 22.20
CA GLY A 71 -3.24 -30.80 21.24
C GLY A 71 -4.52 -31.37 21.83
N SER A 72 -4.67 -31.39 23.16
CA SER A 72 -5.87 -31.93 23.84
C SER A 72 -7.11 -31.09 23.61
N SER A 73 -6.97 -29.79 23.33
CA SER A 73 -8.08 -28.91 23.05
C SER A 73 -7.72 -27.77 22.10
N ALA A 74 -8.70 -27.40 21.25
CA ALA A 74 -8.66 -26.21 20.44
C ALA A 74 -10.07 -25.61 20.35
N THR A 75 -10.24 -24.42 20.88
CA THR A 75 -11.55 -23.76 20.99
C THR A 75 -11.54 -22.42 20.30
N ARG A 76 -12.50 -22.18 19.38
CA ARG A 76 -12.72 -20.88 18.78
C ARG A 76 -13.41 -19.96 19.80
N ILE A 77 -12.77 -18.85 20.18
CA ILE A 77 -13.27 -17.93 21.23
C ILE A 77 -13.95 -16.69 20.67
N THR A 78 -13.92 -16.47 19.35
CA THR A 78 -14.68 -15.40 18.68
C THR A 78 -15.51 -15.98 17.55
N ASN A 79 -16.42 -15.20 16.95
CA ASN A 79 -17.31 -15.66 15.87
C ASN A 79 -17.49 -14.60 14.77
N GLY A 80 -16.36 -14.16 14.19
CA GLY A 80 -16.33 -13.13 13.16
C GLY A 80 -16.56 -13.63 11.74
N ARG A 81 -16.37 -14.92 11.48
CA ARG A 81 -16.47 -15.53 10.16
C ARG A 81 -17.82 -15.28 9.48
N LYS A 82 -18.93 -15.38 10.23
CA LYS A 82 -20.29 -15.17 9.72
C LYS A 82 -20.46 -13.79 9.09
N ASP A 83 -19.97 -12.76 9.74
CA ASP A 83 -20.12 -11.35 9.34
C ASP A 83 -18.88 -10.79 8.63
N ARG A 84 -17.88 -11.65 8.41
CA ARG A 84 -16.57 -11.31 7.84
C ARG A 84 -15.87 -10.19 8.60
N ILE A 85 -15.91 -10.25 9.94
CA ILE A 85 -15.25 -9.33 10.85
C ILE A 85 -14.00 -10.01 11.41
N ARG A 86 -12.85 -9.45 11.16
CA ARG A 86 -11.58 -9.93 11.74
C ARG A 86 -11.46 -9.49 13.17
N HIS A 87 -11.12 -10.42 14.04
CA HIS A 87 -10.81 -10.19 15.44
C HIS A 87 -9.29 -10.34 15.66
N ARG A 88 -8.65 -9.32 16.21
CA ARG A 88 -7.22 -9.33 16.54
C ARG A 88 -6.98 -8.73 17.91
N LEU A 89 -6.06 -9.27 18.70
CA LEU A 89 -5.72 -8.69 19.98
C LEU A 89 -5.21 -7.27 19.85
N SER A 90 -5.74 -6.38 20.67
CA SER A 90 -5.27 -5.00 20.76
C SER A 90 -4.03 -4.91 21.65
N GLN A 91 -3.19 -3.91 21.41
CA GLN A 91 -2.07 -3.55 22.30
C GLN A 91 -2.51 -3.20 23.73
N ALA A 92 -3.77 -2.82 23.92
CA ALA A 92 -4.33 -2.56 25.25
C ALA A 92 -4.33 -3.78 26.19
N ASN A 93 -4.18 -5.00 25.65
CA ASN A 93 -4.08 -6.22 26.45
C ASN A 93 -2.70 -6.39 27.11
N PHE A 94 -1.68 -5.73 26.58
CA PHE A 94 -0.29 -5.90 26.99
C PHE A 94 0.17 -4.69 27.79
N LEU A 95 0.42 -4.88 29.08
CA LEU A 95 1.16 -3.92 29.87
C LEU A 95 2.66 -4.12 29.61
N LYS A 96 3.45 -3.05 29.69
CA LYS A 96 4.89 -3.11 29.38
C LYS A 96 5.69 -4.18 30.12
N ASP A 97 5.16 -4.66 31.24
CA ASP A 97 5.83 -5.59 32.15
C ASP A 97 5.39 -7.07 31.90
N ASN A 98 4.51 -7.34 30.92
CA ASN A 98 3.93 -8.70 30.71
C ASN A 98 4.70 -9.55 29.69
N GLU A 99 5.91 -9.14 29.26
CA GLU A 99 6.73 -9.90 28.29
C GLU A 99 5.99 -10.38 27.03
N GLY A 100 4.83 -9.77 26.69
CA GLY A 100 3.99 -10.18 25.57
C GLY A 100 3.08 -11.38 25.87
N LEU A 101 2.96 -11.79 27.14
CA LEU A 101 2.10 -12.89 27.60
C LEU A 101 0.74 -12.35 28.07
N LEU A 102 -0.26 -13.21 28.11
CA LEU A 102 -1.62 -12.89 28.59
C LEU A 102 -1.90 -13.62 29.91
N GLU A 103 -2.53 -12.92 30.87
CA GLU A 103 -3.06 -13.56 32.07
C GLU A 103 -4.29 -14.42 31.69
N PRO A 104 -4.44 -15.64 32.21
CA PRO A 104 -5.53 -16.55 31.83
C PRO A 104 -6.93 -16.00 32.02
N ASP A 105 -7.15 -15.19 33.06
CA ASP A 105 -8.48 -14.66 33.44
C ASP A 105 -8.70 -13.21 33.01
N GLN A 106 -7.78 -12.60 32.25
CA GLN A 106 -7.96 -11.21 31.85
C GLN A 106 -9.04 -11.03 30.78
N ALA A 107 -9.71 -9.90 30.83
CA ALA A 107 -10.54 -9.45 29.72
C ALA A 107 -9.67 -9.08 28.49
N LEU A 108 -10.14 -9.43 27.29
CA LEU A 108 -9.44 -9.16 26.05
C LEU A 108 -10.10 -8.01 25.29
N TYR A 109 -9.32 -7.01 24.93
CA TYR A 109 -9.71 -5.99 23.96
C TYR A 109 -9.29 -6.43 22.56
N LEU A 110 -10.26 -6.47 21.64
CA LEU A 110 -10.10 -6.96 20.28
C LEU A 110 -10.27 -5.82 19.28
N ALA A 111 -9.30 -5.64 18.40
CA ALA A 111 -9.48 -4.82 17.22
C ALA A 111 -10.40 -5.56 16.24
N LEU A 112 -11.42 -4.86 15.77
CA LEU A 112 -12.41 -5.35 14.83
C LEU A 112 -12.22 -4.67 13.47
N TYR A 113 -12.26 -5.46 12.39
CA TYR A 113 -12.20 -4.94 11.03
C TYR A 113 -13.12 -5.73 10.09
N GLY A 114 -13.98 -5.02 9.38
CA GLY A 114 -14.91 -5.62 8.42
C GLY A 114 -14.29 -5.74 7.03
N ASP A 115 -14.03 -6.95 6.57
CA ASP A 115 -13.41 -7.20 5.25
C ASP A 115 -14.18 -6.57 4.10
N ARG A 116 -15.52 -6.61 4.16
CA ARG A 116 -16.38 -6.06 3.10
C ARG A 116 -16.83 -4.63 3.35
N THR A 117 -17.03 -4.25 4.61
CA THR A 117 -17.53 -2.92 4.97
C THR A 117 -16.44 -1.89 5.15
N LYS A 118 -15.19 -2.34 5.39
CA LYS A 118 -14.03 -1.52 5.79
C LYS A 118 -14.23 -0.78 7.11
N LYS A 119 -15.35 -0.98 7.80
CA LYS A 119 -15.55 -0.46 9.15
C LYS A 119 -14.48 -0.98 10.09
N SER A 120 -14.15 -0.21 11.09
CA SER A 120 -13.24 -0.64 12.13
C SER A 120 -13.73 -0.24 13.53
N GLY A 121 -13.16 -0.85 14.54
CA GLY A 121 -13.51 -0.58 15.91
C GLY A 121 -12.83 -1.50 16.90
N TYR A 122 -13.43 -1.60 18.08
CA TYR A 122 -12.96 -2.47 19.15
C TYR A 122 -14.12 -3.17 19.82
N GLY A 123 -13.87 -4.42 20.19
CA GLY A 123 -14.74 -5.21 21.04
C GLY A 123 -14.00 -5.68 22.29
N LYS A 124 -14.74 -6.25 23.21
CA LYS A 124 -14.25 -6.82 24.47
C LYS A 124 -14.79 -8.22 24.66
N LEU A 125 -13.95 -9.10 25.12
CA LEU A 125 -14.30 -10.41 25.65
C LEU A 125 -13.94 -10.41 27.14
N ASP A 126 -14.90 -10.71 28.04
CA ASP A 126 -14.71 -10.54 29.49
C ASP A 126 -13.69 -11.50 30.08
N ALA A 127 -13.50 -12.66 29.47
CA ALA A 127 -12.44 -13.61 29.83
C ALA A 127 -12.11 -14.49 28.64
N ILE A 128 -10.90 -15.04 28.57
CA ILE A 128 -10.43 -15.93 27.49
C ILE A 128 -11.33 -17.16 27.33
N HIS A 129 -11.84 -17.70 28.45
CA HIS A 129 -12.73 -18.85 28.49
C HIS A 129 -14.22 -18.49 28.45
N SER A 130 -14.57 -17.21 28.22
CA SER A 130 -15.98 -16.80 28.14
C SER A 130 -16.68 -17.49 26.98
N LYS A 131 -17.93 -17.92 27.24
CA LYS A 131 -18.84 -18.42 26.19
C LYS A 131 -19.73 -17.30 25.64
N GLU A 132 -19.66 -16.12 26.23
CA GLU A 132 -20.42 -14.96 25.79
C GLU A 132 -19.78 -14.40 24.50
N PRO A 133 -20.60 -13.83 23.61
CA PRO A 133 -20.10 -13.21 22.39
C PRO A 133 -19.24 -11.97 22.72
N VAL A 134 -18.39 -11.58 21.78
CA VAL A 134 -17.63 -10.33 21.88
C VAL A 134 -18.58 -9.14 22.00
N GLU A 135 -18.50 -8.40 23.10
CA GLU A 135 -19.18 -7.12 23.25
C GLU A 135 -18.56 -6.09 22.32
N VAL A 136 -19.33 -5.53 21.38
CA VAL A 136 -18.87 -4.47 20.48
C VAL A 136 -18.89 -3.13 21.22
N LEU A 137 -17.72 -2.57 21.51
CA LEU A 137 -17.57 -1.29 22.21
C LEU A 137 -17.66 -0.09 21.28
N VAL A 138 -17.10 -0.21 20.09
CA VAL A 138 -17.12 0.80 19.03
C VAL A 138 -17.01 0.12 17.66
N TRP A 139 -17.84 0.57 16.69
CA TRP A 139 -17.88 0.04 15.33
C TRP A 139 -18.37 1.13 14.39
N GLU A 140 -17.46 1.76 13.65
CA GLU A 140 -17.78 2.93 12.84
C GLU A 140 -17.20 2.80 11.43
N ASP A 141 -17.77 3.58 10.52
CA ASP A 141 -17.31 3.75 9.15
C ASP A 141 -16.13 4.74 9.11
N LYS A 142 -15.09 4.38 9.85
CA LYS A 142 -13.84 5.14 10.05
C LYS A 142 -12.68 4.19 10.28
N MET A 143 -11.46 4.71 10.24
CA MET A 143 -10.30 4.00 10.75
C MET A 143 -10.12 4.33 12.23
N ILE A 144 -10.39 3.34 13.09
CA ILE A 144 -10.19 3.42 14.54
C ILE A 144 -9.04 2.48 14.90
N SER A 145 -7.98 3.02 15.46
CA SER A 145 -6.72 2.29 15.65
C SER A 145 -6.00 2.65 16.94
N SER A 146 -4.86 1.99 17.19
CA SER A 146 -3.90 2.33 18.25
C SER A 146 -4.48 2.37 19.67
N LEU A 147 -5.43 1.44 19.97
CA LEU A 147 -5.95 1.34 21.31
C LEU A 147 -4.85 0.92 22.29
N THR A 148 -4.58 1.80 23.26
CA THR A 148 -3.61 1.57 24.34
C THR A 148 -4.24 1.87 25.69
N ARG A 149 -3.75 1.19 26.75
CA ARG A 149 -4.21 1.36 28.12
C ARG A 149 -3.18 2.09 28.97
N ALA A 150 -3.62 2.99 29.84
CA ALA A 150 -2.76 3.61 30.83
C ALA A 150 -2.31 2.57 31.89
N LYS A 151 -1.03 2.64 32.33
CA LYS A 151 -0.47 1.67 33.30
C LYS A 151 -1.22 1.67 34.64
N ASN A 152 -1.57 2.85 35.14
CA ASN A 152 -2.05 3.05 36.52
C ASN A 152 -3.49 3.62 36.61
N ALA A 153 -4.27 3.50 35.54
CA ALA A 153 -5.64 3.99 35.48
C ALA A 153 -6.46 3.27 34.43
N ASP A 154 -7.77 3.14 34.66
CA ASP A 154 -8.71 2.66 33.64
C ASP A 154 -8.99 3.76 32.59
N ARG A 155 -7.96 4.12 31.87
CA ARG A 155 -8.02 5.10 30.80
C ARG A 155 -7.35 4.51 29.55
N TYR A 156 -7.99 4.75 28.43
CA TYR A 156 -7.60 4.22 27.10
C TYR A 156 -7.43 5.37 26.13
N LEU A 157 -6.42 5.26 25.29
CA LEU A 157 -6.22 6.15 24.14
C LEU A 157 -6.48 5.37 22.88
N LEU A 158 -7.08 6.03 21.91
CA LEU A 158 -7.29 5.51 20.56
C LEU A 158 -7.18 6.64 19.54
N THR A 159 -6.85 6.29 18.31
CA THR A 159 -6.81 7.21 17.17
C THR A 159 -8.02 6.97 16.28
N ILE A 160 -8.66 8.06 15.85
CA ILE A 160 -9.78 8.03 14.89
C ILE A 160 -9.47 8.95 13.75
N GLU A 161 -9.63 8.41 12.52
CA GLU A 161 -9.48 9.17 11.27
C GLU A 161 -10.48 8.70 10.21
N SER A 162 -10.65 9.50 9.17
CA SER A 162 -11.32 9.12 7.93
C SER A 162 -10.63 9.75 6.72
N GLY A 163 -10.98 9.37 5.51
CA GLY A 163 -10.37 9.93 4.30
C GLY A 163 -10.42 11.46 4.21
N ASN A 164 -11.34 12.11 4.92
CA ASN A 164 -11.54 13.56 4.96
C ASN A 164 -11.43 14.18 6.36
N ASP A 165 -10.98 13.43 7.36
CA ASP A 165 -10.78 13.90 8.73
C ASP A 165 -9.46 13.35 9.27
N SER A 166 -8.53 14.24 9.62
CA SER A 166 -7.18 13.85 10.03
C SER A 166 -7.16 13.07 11.33
N PRO A 167 -6.16 12.17 11.53
CA PRO A 167 -6.09 11.34 12.71
C PRO A 167 -5.96 12.18 13.98
N ASP A 168 -6.94 12.03 14.87
CA ASP A 168 -6.94 12.64 16.19
C ASP A 168 -6.95 11.59 17.31
N ILE A 169 -6.37 11.97 18.45
CA ILE A 169 -6.28 11.14 19.66
C ILE A 169 -7.48 11.41 20.55
N TYR A 170 -8.07 10.32 21.01
CA TYR A 170 -9.20 10.33 21.94
C TYR A 170 -8.84 9.59 23.23
N VAL A 171 -9.33 10.09 24.35
CA VAL A 171 -9.26 9.41 25.66
C VAL A 171 -10.64 8.91 26.05
N SER A 172 -10.70 7.70 26.63
CA SER A 172 -11.95 7.09 27.07
C SER A 172 -11.77 6.25 28.35
N GLY A 173 -12.89 5.82 28.93
CA GLY A 173 -12.94 4.74 29.92
C GLY A 173 -12.91 3.35 29.25
N PRO A 174 -13.04 2.26 30.04
CA PRO A 174 -12.87 0.89 29.55
C PRO A 174 -13.93 0.43 28.54
N ASN A 175 -15.11 1.02 28.56
CA ASN A 175 -16.19 0.69 27.60
C ASN A 175 -16.13 1.49 26.28
N LEU A 176 -15.17 2.37 26.10
CA LEU A 176 -14.95 3.23 24.92
C LEU A 176 -16.15 4.07 24.46
N ALA A 177 -17.22 4.18 25.30
CA ALA A 177 -18.48 4.82 24.90
C ALA A 177 -18.40 6.35 24.89
N ARG A 178 -17.70 6.95 25.85
CA ARG A 178 -17.54 8.40 25.99
C ARG A 178 -16.11 8.79 25.65
N ARG A 179 -15.85 9.02 24.36
CA ARG A 179 -14.53 9.40 23.84
C ARG A 179 -14.38 10.92 23.82
N LYS A 180 -13.40 11.42 24.55
CA LYS A 180 -13.05 12.85 24.55
C LYS A 180 -11.84 13.06 23.65
N GLN A 181 -12.00 13.84 22.59
CA GLN A 181 -10.89 14.27 21.74
C GLN A 181 -9.91 15.14 22.54
N ILE A 182 -8.61 14.81 22.47
CA ILE A 182 -7.54 15.50 23.19
C ILE A 182 -6.45 16.08 22.29
N SER A 183 -6.47 15.74 20.99
CA SER A 183 -5.67 16.41 19.96
C SER A 183 -6.58 17.10 18.95
N LYS A 184 -6.01 18.01 18.17
CA LYS A 184 -6.64 18.68 17.04
C LYS A 184 -5.59 18.90 15.99
N THR A 185 -5.41 17.88 15.13
CA THR A 185 -4.44 17.92 14.04
C THR A 185 -5.03 18.64 12.83
N ASN A 186 -4.15 19.16 11.97
CA ASN A 186 -4.50 19.77 10.67
C ASN A 186 -5.71 20.74 10.71
N LEU A 187 -5.77 21.65 11.69
CA LEU A 187 -6.86 22.63 11.82
C LEU A 187 -7.06 23.49 10.57
N PHE A 188 -6.00 23.68 9.77
CA PHE A 188 -6.06 24.40 8.49
C PHE A 188 -7.01 23.73 7.48
N GLN A 189 -7.25 22.41 7.62
CA GLN A 189 -8.11 21.65 6.72
C GLN A 189 -9.50 22.27 6.54
N LYS A 190 -10.03 22.91 7.57
CA LYS A 190 -11.33 23.59 7.54
C LYS A 190 -11.41 24.77 6.54
N GLN A 191 -10.26 25.24 6.05
CA GLN A 191 -10.16 26.32 5.06
C GLN A 191 -10.19 25.80 3.62
N TYR A 192 -10.21 24.48 3.41
CA TYR A 192 -10.15 23.83 2.11
C TYR A 192 -11.30 22.85 1.93
N TYR A 193 -11.67 22.62 0.69
CA TYR A 193 -12.54 21.49 0.34
C TYR A 193 -11.76 20.18 0.37
N TRP A 194 -12.44 19.11 0.80
CA TRP A 194 -11.87 17.76 0.84
C TRP A 194 -12.81 16.77 0.17
N GLY A 195 -12.24 15.89 -0.67
CA GLY A 195 -13.00 14.84 -1.31
C GLY A 195 -13.38 13.75 -0.31
N GLN A 196 -14.65 13.40 -0.30
CA GLN A 196 -15.12 12.20 0.40
C GLN A 196 -14.61 10.93 -0.28
N THR A 197 -14.65 9.80 0.43
CA THR A 197 -14.31 8.48 -0.10
C THR A 197 -15.53 7.57 -0.11
N GLU A 198 -15.62 6.73 -1.13
CA GLU A 198 -16.68 5.74 -1.31
C GLU A 198 -16.09 4.38 -1.67
N LEU A 199 -16.73 3.31 -1.22
CA LEU A 199 -16.36 1.95 -1.56
C LEU A 199 -17.14 1.49 -2.78
N ILE A 200 -16.43 1.09 -3.84
CA ILE A 200 -17.02 0.59 -5.09
C ILE A 200 -16.88 -0.92 -5.15
N ASP A 201 -17.98 -1.63 -5.25
CA ASP A 201 -18.01 -3.07 -5.55
C ASP A 201 -17.94 -3.29 -7.07
N PHE A 202 -17.12 -4.24 -7.50
CA PHE A 202 -17.05 -4.65 -8.89
C PHE A 202 -16.73 -6.15 -9.02
N GLU A 203 -16.90 -6.69 -10.21
CA GLU A 203 -16.45 -8.03 -10.58
C GLU A 203 -15.34 -7.91 -11.62
N ASN A 204 -14.27 -8.69 -11.45
CA ASN A 204 -13.25 -8.80 -12.48
C ASN A 204 -13.75 -9.66 -13.66
N LYS A 205 -12.97 -9.79 -14.73
CA LYS A 205 -13.34 -10.54 -15.93
C LYS A 205 -13.70 -12.00 -15.64
N ASN A 206 -13.23 -12.55 -14.54
CA ASN A 206 -13.43 -13.94 -14.13
C ASN A 206 -14.55 -14.11 -13.08
N GLY A 207 -15.37 -13.08 -12.84
CA GLY A 207 -16.48 -13.12 -11.88
C GLY A 207 -16.07 -13.04 -10.41
N VAL A 208 -14.81 -12.70 -10.11
CA VAL A 208 -14.34 -12.50 -8.72
C VAL A 208 -14.83 -11.16 -8.22
N LYS A 209 -15.56 -11.18 -7.08
CA LYS A 209 -16.07 -9.97 -6.41
C LYS A 209 -14.97 -9.24 -5.66
N LEU A 210 -14.66 -8.07 -6.12
CA LEU A 210 -13.60 -7.19 -5.61
C LEU A 210 -14.15 -5.82 -5.21
N GLN A 211 -13.30 -5.00 -4.61
CA GLN A 211 -13.66 -3.66 -4.18
C GLN A 211 -12.58 -2.66 -4.58
N GLY A 212 -12.93 -1.38 -4.61
CA GLY A 212 -11.98 -0.29 -4.78
C GLY A 212 -12.42 0.93 -3.98
N SER A 213 -11.47 1.73 -3.49
CA SER A 213 -11.79 3.02 -2.88
C SER A 213 -11.81 4.11 -3.95
N LEU A 214 -12.88 4.88 -4.00
CA LEU A 214 -13.06 6.03 -4.88
C LEU A 214 -13.07 7.31 -4.04
N ARG A 215 -12.03 8.15 -4.20
CA ARG A 215 -12.00 9.49 -3.62
C ARG A 215 -12.53 10.51 -4.63
N TYR A 216 -13.48 11.31 -4.19
CA TYR A 216 -14.09 12.36 -5.00
C TYR A 216 -13.17 13.58 -5.17
N PRO A 217 -13.33 14.36 -6.25
CA PRO A 217 -12.76 15.71 -6.32
C PRO A 217 -13.18 16.54 -5.12
N ALA A 218 -12.27 17.34 -4.57
CA ALA A 218 -12.53 18.12 -3.36
C ALA A 218 -13.72 19.09 -3.49
N ASN A 219 -13.94 19.60 -4.70
CA ASN A 219 -15.05 20.52 -5.03
C ASN A 219 -16.12 19.86 -5.92
N TYR A 220 -16.34 18.56 -5.76
CA TYR A 220 -17.32 17.79 -6.54
C TYR A 220 -18.70 18.44 -6.53
N ARG A 221 -19.37 18.44 -7.68
CA ARG A 221 -20.76 18.89 -7.89
C ARG A 221 -21.49 17.89 -8.77
N ASP A 222 -22.67 17.49 -8.33
CA ASP A 222 -23.52 16.60 -9.11
C ASP A 222 -23.80 17.13 -10.51
N GLY A 223 -23.95 16.21 -11.45
CA GLY A 223 -24.27 16.54 -12.86
C GLY A 223 -23.06 17.00 -13.69
N LYS A 224 -21.88 17.15 -13.10
CA LYS A 224 -20.63 17.40 -13.83
C LYS A 224 -19.82 16.12 -13.98
N LYS A 225 -19.16 15.96 -15.14
CA LYS A 225 -18.16 14.91 -15.35
C LYS A 225 -16.76 15.44 -15.00
N TYR A 226 -15.97 14.60 -14.35
CA TYR A 226 -14.62 14.91 -13.91
C TYR A 226 -13.59 13.92 -14.48
N PRO A 227 -12.33 14.30 -14.61
CA PRO A 227 -11.26 13.35 -14.91
C PRO A 227 -11.02 12.42 -13.72
N MET A 228 -10.44 11.24 -14.00
CA MET A 228 -10.09 10.27 -12.98
C MET A 228 -8.65 9.80 -13.14
N ILE A 229 -7.95 9.59 -12.01
CA ILE A 229 -6.68 8.88 -11.95
C ILE A 229 -6.92 7.55 -11.23
N VAL A 230 -6.52 6.46 -11.86
CA VAL A 230 -6.55 5.11 -11.30
C VAL A 230 -5.17 4.80 -10.74
N TYR A 231 -5.06 4.65 -9.42
CA TYR A 231 -3.80 4.36 -8.74
C TYR A 231 -3.76 2.90 -8.29
N ILE A 232 -2.90 2.11 -8.91
CA ILE A 232 -2.85 0.66 -8.74
C ILE A 232 -1.57 0.17 -8.04
N TYR A 233 -1.72 -0.97 -7.35
CA TYR A 233 -0.62 -1.80 -6.85
C TYR A 233 -1.06 -3.27 -6.73
N GLU A 234 -1.66 -3.65 -5.61
CA GLU A 234 -2.32 -4.94 -5.35
C GLU A 234 -3.71 -4.67 -4.73
N LYS A 235 -4.04 -5.21 -3.54
CA LYS A 235 -5.27 -4.81 -2.83
C LYS A 235 -5.10 -3.44 -2.19
N ARG A 236 -6.03 -2.51 -2.43
CA ARG A 236 -5.97 -1.13 -1.95
C ARG A 236 -7.23 -0.63 -1.26
N SER A 237 -8.35 -1.34 -1.39
CA SER A 237 -9.64 -0.95 -0.82
C SER A 237 -9.63 -0.83 0.72
N GLN A 238 -8.72 -1.54 1.40
CA GLN A 238 -8.52 -1.45 2.84
C GLN A 238 -8.07 -0.05 3.31
N GLY A 239 -7.57 0.79 2.40
CA GLY A 239 -7.21 2.18 2.66
C GLY A 239 -8.37 3.17 2.60
N LEU A 240 -9.65 2.73 2.48
CA LEU A 240 -10.82 3.58 2.28
C LEU A 240 -10.90 4.76 3.26
N HIS A 241 -10.62 4.51 4.53
CA HIS A 241 -10.73 5.50 5.60
C HIS A 241 -9.39 6.14 5.99
N LYS A 242 -8.31 5.79 5.30
CA LYS A 242 -7.00 6.38 5.58
C LYS A 242 -6.96 7.84 5.16
N TYR A 243 -6.50 8.70 6.06
CA TYR A 243 -6.23 10.10 5.76
C TYR A 243 -4.91 10.23 4.99
N ASP A 244 -4.94 10.87 3.83
CA ASP A 244 -3.74 11.19 3.07
C ASP A 244 -3.35 12.64 3.33
N VAL A 245 -2.20 12.86 3.98
CA VAL A 245 -1.66 14.21 4.17
C VAL A 245 -1.23 14.76 2.81
N PRO A 246 -1.75 15.92 2.37
CA PRO A 246 -1.31 16.53 1.12
C PRO A 246 0.19 16.81 1.16
N SER A 247 0.90 16.41 0.12
CA SER A 247 2.34 16.57 0.04
C SER A 247 2.82 16.56 -1.41
N GLU A 248 3.61 17.54 -1.78
CA GLU A 248 4.33 17.59 -3.06
C GLU A 248 5.59 16.72 -3.07
N LYS A 249 5.94 16.10 -1.93
CA LYS A 249 7.00 15.10 -1.83
C LYS A 249 6.51 13.68 -2.14
N HIS A 250 5.22 13.52 -2.41
CA HIS A 250 4.60 12.25 -2.79
C HIS A 250 3.98 12.38 -4.18
N PRO A 251 4.61 11.85 -5.25
CA PRO A 251 4.22 12.10 -6.64
C PRO A 251 2.81 11.61 -7.01
N TYR A 252 2.28 10.68 -6.23
CA TYR A 252 0.96 10.06 -6.47
C TYR A 252 -0.03 10.37 -5.34
N ASN A 253 0.09 11.53 -4.70
CA ASN A 253 -0.69 11.86 -3.50
C ASN A 253 -2.19 12.00 -3.81
N PRO A 254 -3.07 11.13 -3.24
CA PRO A 254 -4.50 11.14 -3.55
C PRO A 254 -5.21 12.44 -3.15
N ALA A 255 -4.78 13.06 -2.04
CA ALA A 255 -5.39 14.29 -1.56
C ALA A 255 -5.07 15.48 -2.47
N VAL A 256 -3.82 15.54 -2.99
CA VAL A 256 -3.43 16.59 -3.96
C VAL A 256 -4.21 16.48 -5.25
N PHE A 257 -4.28 15.31 -5.86
CA PHE A 257 -5.03 15.11 -7.10
C PHE A 257 -6.55 15.33 -6.92
N SER A 258 -7.10 14.95 -5.75
CA SER A 258 -8.49 15.28 -5.40
C SER A 258 -8.71 16.79 -5.35
N ALA A 259 -7.79 17.56 -4.75
CA ALA A 259 -7.84 19.02 -4.73
C ALA A 259 -7.71 19.64 -6.13
N GLU A 260 -6.98 19.00 -7.03
CA GLU A 260 -6.83 19.39 -8.44
C GLU A 260 -8.02 18.97 -9.34
N GLY A 261 -9.09 18.44 -8.74
CA GLY A 261 -10.33 18.14 -9.43
C GLY A 261 -10.38 16.77 -10.10
N TYR A 262 -9.53 15.80 -9.70
CA TYR A 262 -9.60 14.44 -10.15
C TYR A 262 -10.38 13.55 -9.18
N PHE A 263 -11.14 12.59 -9.69
CA PHE A 263 -11.40 11.35 -8.95
C PHE A 263 -10.12 10.56 -8.81
N ILE A 264 -9.92 9.91 -7.65
CA ILE A 264 -8.83 8.95 -7.44
C ILE A 264 -9.45 7.61 -7.14
N PHE A 265 -9.23 6.65 -8.03
CA PHE A 265 -9.76 5.30 -7.87
C PHE A 265 -8.63 4.31 -7.59
N GLN A 266 -8.78 3.51 -6.54
CA GLN A 266 -7.80 2.52 -6.09
C GLN A 266 -8.46 1.13 -6.02
N PRO A 267 -8.55 0.40 -7.14
CA PRO A 267 -9.16 -0.93 -7.18
C PRO A 267 -8.25 -2.00 -6.55
N ASP A 268 -8.87 -3.06 -6.03
CA ASP A 268 -8.20 -4.29 -5.65
C ASP A 268 -7.83 -5.11 -6.88
N ILE A 269 -6.66 -5.71 -6.85
CA ILE A 269 -6.15 -6.64 -7.86
C ILE A 269 -5.87 -7.97 -7.17
N VAL A 270 -6.28 -9.06 -7.78
CA VAL A 270 -5.96 -10.44 -7.41
C VAL A 270 -5.37 -11.15 -8.62
N TYR A 271 -4.56 -12.16 -8.37
CA TYR A 271 -3.76 -12.78 -9.42
C TYR A 271 -4.06 -14.26 -9.58
N ARG A 272 -3.91 -14.72 -10.82
CA ARG A 272 -3.79 -16.15 -11.13
C ARG A 272 -2.32 -16.50 -11.29
N PRO A 273 -1.93 -17.74 -10.95
CA PRO A 273 -0.59 -18.26 -11.23
C PRO A 273 -0.19 -18.03 -12.68
N GLN A 274 1.06 -17.65 -12.92
CA GLN A 274 1.68 -17.45 -14.23
C GLN A 274 1.07 -16.31 -15.09
N GLU A 275 0.13 -15.53 -14.55
CA GLU A 275 -0.58 -14.49 -15.30
C GLU A 275 -0.61 -13.12 -14.59
N PRO A 276 0.50 -12.61 -14.04
CA PRO A 276 0.44 -11.40 -13.22
C PRO A 276 -0.02 -10.15 -13.99
N GLY A 277 0.46 -9.92 -15.20
CA GLY A 277 0.05 -8.77 -16.02
C GLY A 277 -1.38 -8.91 -16.54
N ILE A 278 -1.73 -10.11 -16.98
CA ILE A 278 -3.08 -10.43 -17.48
C ILE A 278 -4.10 -10.27 -16.37
N SER A 279 -3.80 -10.79 -15.17
CA SER A 279 -4.68 -10.66 -14.00
C SER A 279 -4.91 -9.19 -13.61
N ALA A 280 -3.85 -8.37 -13.65
CA ALA A 280 -3.99 -6.93 -13.39
C ALA A 280 -4.92 -6.26 -14.43
N LEU A 281 -4.74 -6.54 -15.72
CA LEU A 281 -5.62 -6.03 -16.78
C LEU A 281 -7.07 -6.45 -16.56
N GLU A 282 -7.31 -7.72 -16.21
CA GLU A 282 -8.63 -8.30 -16.02
C GLU A 282 -9.32 -7.85 -14.72
N CYS A 283 -8.59 -7.28 -13.77
CA CYS A 283 -9.15 -6.61 -12.60
C CYS A 283 -9.39 -5.11 -12.87
N VAL A 284 -8.39 -4.39 -13.39
CA VAL A 284 -8.41 -2.92 -13.48
C VAL A 284 -9.40 -2.43 -14.52
N VAL A 285 -9.45 -3.04 -15.72
CA VAL A 285 -10.37 -2.58 -16.78
C VAL A 285 -11.84 -2.71 -16.38
N PRO A 286 -12.33 -3.84 -15.85
CA PRO A 286 -13.71 -3.94 -15.34
C PRO A 286 -13.98 -2.98 -14.17
N ALA A 287 -13.02 -2.78 -13.27
CA ALA A 287 -13.16 -1.85 -12.14
C ALA A 287 -13.38 -0.42 -12.63
N VAL A 288 -12.56 0.05 -13.58
CA VAL A 288 -12.73 1.38 -14.20
C VAL A 288 -14.09 1.49 -14.90
N LYS A 289 -14.47 0.50 -15.69
CA LYS A 289 -15.78 0.47 -16.36
C LYS A 289 -16.95 0.54 -15.38
N GLN A 290 -16.81 -0.05 -14.19
CA GLN A 290 -17.83 0.06 -13.15
C GLN A 290 -17.97 1.50 -12.62
N VAL A 291 -16.88 2.22 -12.42
CA VAL A 291 -16.93 3.64 -12.03
C VAL A 291 -17.51 4.49 -13.17
N LEU A 292 -17.13 4.23 -14.42
CA LEU A 292 -17.66 4.97 -15.58
C LEU A 292 -19.19 4.85 -15.73
N LYS A 293 -19.79 3.73 -15.34
CA LYS A 293 -21.27 3.55 -15.36
C LYS A 293 -22.02 4.54 -14.45
N THR A 294 -21.35 5.13 -13.46
CA THR A 294 -21.96 6.16 -12.59
C THR A 294 -22.26 7.46 -13.33
N GLY A 295 -21.63 7.70 -14.48
CA GLY A 295 -21.74 8.92 -15.26
C GLY A 295 -20.98 10.12 -14.68
N MET A 296 -20.32 9.96 -13.54
CA MET A 296 -19.57 11.05 -12.86
C MET A 296 -18.21 11.31 -13.51
N VAL A 297 -17.64 10.33 -14.19
CA VAL A 297 -16.31 10.40 -14.82
C VAL A 297 -16.44 10.57 -16.33
N ASP A 298 -15.59 11.44 -16.91
CA ASP A 298 -15.43 11.54 -18.36
C ASP A 298 -14.59 10.34 -18.85
N GLU A 299 -15.19 9.47 -19.66
CA GLU A 299 -14.57 8.23 -20.14
C GLU A 299 -13.29 8.45 -20.95
N ASN A 300 -13.15 9.64 -21.58
CA ASN A 300 -11.96 10.02 -22.34
C ASN A 300 -10.86 10.66 -21.45
N LYS A 301 -11.10 10.81 -20.15
CA LYS A 301 -10.23 11.51 -19.19
C LYS A 301 -9.83 10.62 -18.02
N VAL A 302 -9.35 9.43 -18.32
CA VAL A 302 -8.91 8.45 -17.30
C VAL A 302 -7.41 8.25 -17.41
N GLY A 303 -6.66 8.62 -16.37
CA GLY A 303 -5.23 8.33 -16.22
C GLY A 303 -4.99 7.08 -15.40
N LEU A 304 -3.85 6.42 -15.62
CA LEU A 304 -3.41 5.24 -14.87
C LEU A 304 -2.04 5.49 -14.25
N VAL A 305 -1.87 5.17 -12.96
CA VAL A 305 -0.58 5.37 -12.28
C VAL A 305 -0.25 4.22 -11.34
N GLY A 306 1.03 3.89 -11.27
CA GLY A 306 1.58 2.94 -10.31
C GLY A 306 3.08 3.16 -10.09
N HIS A 307 3.57 2.59 -8.99
CA HIS A 307 4.99 2.55 -8.67
C HIS A 307 5.44 1.09 -8.50
N SER A 308 6.69 0.77 -8.87
CA SER A 308 7.25 -0.57 -8.69
C SER A 308 6.38 -1.64 -9.38
N TRP A 309 5.83 -2.60 -8.64
CA TRP A 309 4.89 -3.60 -9.17
C TRP A 309 3.65 -2.96 -9.82
N GLY A 310 3.12 -1.87 -9.24
CA GLY A 310 2.05 -1.09 -9.86
C GLY A 310 2.47 -0.40 -11.16
N ALA A 311 3.73 -0.01 -11.28
CA ALA A 311 4.28 0.55 -12.52
C ALA A 311 4.43 -0.52 -13.62
N TYR A 312 4.86 -1.73 -13.26
CA TYR A 312 4.82 -2.89 -14.13
C TYR A 312 3.42 -3.10 -14.71
N GLN A 313 2.41 -3.14 -13.84
CA GLN A 313 1.02 -3.29 -14.23
C GLN A 313 0.54 -2.13 -15.11
N THR A 314 0.90 -0.89 -14.77
CA THR A 314 0.58 0.28 -15.58
C THR A 314 1.15 0.15 -16.99
N ALA A 315 2.45 -0.13 -17.11
CA ALA A 315 3.11 -0.32 -18.41
C ALA A 315 2.50 -1.50 -19.19
N PHE A 316 2.15 -2.59 -18.52
CA PHE A 316 1.47 -3.74 -19.12
C PHE A 316 0.09 -3.40 -19.66
N ILE A 317 -0.73 -2.74 -18.85
CA ILE A 317 -2.12 -2.43 -19.18
C ILE A 317 -2.20 -1.47 -20.38
N VAL A 318 -1.39 -0.40 -20.41
CA VAL A 318 -1.42 0.58 -21.51
C VAL A 318 -0.88 0.04 -22.84
N THR A 319 -0.15 -1.09 -22.81
CA THR A 319 0.24 -1.82 -24.03
C THR A 319 -0.78 -2.89 -24.46
N ARG A 320 -1.94 -2.98 -23.79
CA ARG A 320 -2.99 -3.98 -24.05
C ARG A 320 -4.40 -3.40 -24.07
N SER A 321 -4.56 -2.10 -23.73
CA SER A 321 -5.87 -1.44 -23.63
C SER A 321 -5.74 0.04 -23.92
N ASP A 322 -6.60 0.58 -24.75
CA ASP A 322 -6.71 2.01 -25.09
C ASP A 322 -7.69 2.77 -24.17
N LEU A 323 -8.07 2.17 -23.04
CA LEU A 323 -9.01 2.78 -22.08
C LEU A 323 -8.47 4.05 -21.43
N PHE A 324 -7.16 4.22 -21.37
CA PHE A 324 -6.51 5.27 -20.60
C PHE A 324 -5.95 6.37 -21.51
N ALA A 325 -6.24 7.63 -21.16
CA ALA A 325 -5.72 8.80 -21.85
C ALA A 325 -4.23 9.05 -21.56
N ALA A 326 -3.72 8.57 -20.43
CA ALA A 326 -2.30 8.67 -20.05
C ALA A 326 -1.92 7.60 -19.02
N GLY A 327 -0.65 7.17 -19.03
CA GLY A 327 -0.03 6.31 -18.03
C GLY A 327 1.18 6.97 -17.37
N VAL A 328 1.37 6.71 -16.06
CA VAL A 328 2.59 7.08 -15.33
C VAL A 328 3.09 5.83 -14.56
N ALA A 329 4.30 5.41 -14.88
CA ALA A 329 4.93 4.22 -14.31
C ALA A 329 6.26 4.58 -13.62
N GLY A 330 6.26 4.66 -12.29
CA GLY A 330 7.47 4.89 -11.51
C GLY A 330 8.22 3.60 -11.23
N ALA A 331 9.43 3.46 -11.75
CA ALA A 331 10.29 2.29 -11.65
C ALA A 331 9.61 0.99 -12.18
N PRO A 332 9.11 0.95 -13.44
CA PRO A 332 8.44 -0.22 -13.97
C PRO A 332 9.42 -1.35 -14.30
N LEU A 333 9.05 -2.56 -13.92
CA LEU A 333 9.57 -3.77 -14.55
C LEU A 333 8.94 -3.87 -15.95
N THR A 334 9.74 -4.04 -17.00
CA THR A 334 9.25 -4.03 -18.38
C THR A 334 9.54 -5.30 -19.15
N ASN A 335 10.57 -6.04 -18.73
CA ASN A 335 10.98 -7.32 -19.30
C ASN A 335 11.20 -8.33 -18.19
N MET A 336 10.24 -9.25 -18.02
CA MET A 336 10.26 -10.24 -16.95
C MET A 336 11.43 -11.22 -17.06
N MET A 337 11.88 -11.57 -18.29
CA MET A 337 13.02 -12.48 -18.47
C MET A 337 14.30 -11.88 -17.89
N SER A 338 14.69 -10.69 -18.36
CA SER A 338 15.94 -10.06 -17.92
C SER A 338 15.91 -9.70 -16.45
N MET A 339 14.75 -9.28 -15.92
CA MET A 339 14.62 -8.91 -14.51
C MET A 339 14.66 -10.14 -13.59
N SER A 340 14.10 -11.29 -14.00
CA SER A 340 14.05 -12.51 -13.16
C SER A 340 15.42 -13.06 -12.79
N VAL A 341 16.42 -12.82 -13.63
CA VAL A 341 17.83 -13.26 -13.41
C VAL A 341 18.75 -12.12 -12.95
N SER A 342 18.19 -10.95 -12.65
CA SER A 342 18.95 -9.85 -12.09
C SER A 342 19.10 -9.99 -10.56
N VAL A 343 19.89 -9.09 -9.97
CA VAL A 343 20.10 -9.02 -8.53
C VAL A 343 19.21 -7.94 -7.93
N TYR A 344 18.55 -8.24 -6.82
CA TYR A 344 17.91 -7.25 -5.96
C TYR A 344 18.99 -6.55 -5.13
N TRP A 345 19.61 -5.51 -5.69
CA TRP A 345 20.80 -4.87 -5.14
C TRP A 345 20.62 -4.29 -3.74
N ASN A 346 19.39 -3.92 -3.37
CA ASN A 346 19.11 -3.44 -2.00
C ASN A 346 19.38 -4.50 -0.91
N SER A 347 19.38 -5.79 -1.26
CA SER A 347 19.71 -6.90 -0.34
C SER A 347 20.86 -7.78 -0.83
N GLY A 348 21.27 -7.68 -2.09
CA GLY A 348 22.27 -8.54 -2.72
C GLY A 348 21.75 -9.93 -3.07
N GLN A 349 20.45 -10.19 -2.96
CA GLN A 349 19.83 -11.47 -3.28
C GLN A 349 19.41 -11.55 -4.76
N THR A 350 19.29 -12.76 -5.29
CA THR A 350 18.71 -12.99 -6.61
C THR A 350 17.20 -12.70 -6.62
N ASN A 351 16.69 -12.22 -7.76
CA ASN A 351 15.25 -12.03 -7.96
C ASN A 351 14.48 -13.34 -8.20
N ALA A 352 15.13 -14.49 -8.34
CA ALA A 352 14.50 -15.75 -8.73
C ALA A 352 13.25 -16.09 -7.90
N ALA A 353 13.36 -16.04 -6.55
CA ALA A 353 12.23 -16.33 -5.67
C ALA A 353 11.10 -15.30 -5.76
N ILE A 354 11.42 -14.02 -6.00
CA ILE A 354 10.42 -12.97 -6.21
C ILE A 354 9.58 -13.30 -7.45
N PHE A 355 10.21 -13.80 -8.51
CA PHE A 355 9.52 -14.14 -9.76
C PHE A 355 8.76 -15.46 -9.68
N THR A 356 9.36 -16.51 -9.14
CA THR A 356 8.75 -17.84 -9.16
C THR A 356 7.73 -18.05 -8.05
N GLN A 357 8.00 -17.60 -6.82
CA GLN A 357 7.22 -17.95 -5.64
C GLN A 357 6.46 -16.79 -4.99
N SER A 358 6.85 -15.54 -5.26
CA SER A 358 6.29 -14.37 -4.60
C SER A 358 5.53 -13.50 -5.61
N GLN A 359 5.81 -12.21 -5.66
CA GLN A 359 5.08 -11.19 -6.41
C GLN A 359 4.96 -11.47 -7.92
N GLY A 360 5.95 -12.13 -8.52
CA GLY A 360 5.92 -12.51 -9.94
C GLY A 360 4.95 -13.64 -10.28
N ARG A 361 4.74 -14.58 -9.36
CA ARG A 361 3.80 -15.73 -9.51
C ARG A 361 4.04 -16.58 -10.76
N MET A 362 5.29 -16.63 -11.26
CA MET A 362 5.62 -17.32 -12.52
C MET A 362 5.84 -18.83 -12.38
N ASP A 363 5.91 -19.36 -11.15
CA ASP A 363 6.14 -20.79 -10.84
C ASP A 363 7.50 -21.32 -11.35
N LYS A 364 7.74 -21.25 -12.66
CA LYS A 364 8.92 -21.78 -13.35
C LYS A 364 9.86 -20.67 -13.78
N PRO A 365 11.18 -20.95 -13.88
CA PRO A 365 12.11 -20.02 -14.48
C PRO A 365 11.85 -19.86 -15.99
N PHE A 366 12.23 -18.69 -16.55
CA PHE A 366 11.87 -18.33 -17.92
C PHE A 366 12.33 -19.32 -19.00
N TRP A 367 13.45 -20.02 -18.82
CA TRP A 367 13.93 -21.03 -19.79
C TRP A 367 13.10 -22.31 -19.83
N GLN A 368 12.23 -22.55 -18.83
CA GLN A 368 11.28 -23.65 -18.83
C GLN A 368 9.89 -23.22 -19.33
N ASP A 369 9.59 -21.93 -19.30
CA ASP A 369 8.31 -21.37 -19.75
C ASP A 369 8.47 -19.97 -20.35
N PRO A 370 9.24 -19.83 -21.44
CA PRO A 370 9.56 -18.53 -22.04
C PRO A 370 8.32 -17.77 -22.53
N GLU A 371 7.33 -18.47 -23.04
CA GLU A 371 6.12 -17.84 -23.58
C GLU A 371 5.32 -17.07 -22.53
N ASN A 372 5.21 -17.59 -21.31
CA ASN A 372 4.55 -16.90 -20.23
C ASN A 372 5.30 -15.63 -19.79
N TYR A 373 6.63 -15.65 -19.79
CA TYR A 373 7.44 -14.47 -19.53
C TYR A 373 7.26 -13.41 -20.60
N ILE A 374 7.28 -13.80 -21.88
CA ILE A 374 7.00 -12.90 -23.01
C ILE A 374 5.60 -12.30 -22.88
N ARG A 375 4.58 -13.14 -22.67
CA ARG A 375 3.18 -12.73 -22.59
C ARG A 375 2.90 -11.73 -21.47
N ASN A 376 3.60 -11.84 -20.34
CA ASN A 376 3.49 -10.94 -19.20
C ASN A 376 4.47 -9.77 -19.19
N SER A 377 5.35 -9.63 -20.17
CA SER A 377 6.30 -8.51 -20.27
C SER A 377 5.71 -7.33 -21.06
N PRO A 378 5.67 -6.12 -20.48
CA PRO A 378 5.18 -4.91 -21.17
C PRO A 378 5.88 -4.65 -22.50
N ILE A 379 7.21 -4.84 -22.56
CA ILE A 379 8.04 -4.55 -23.74
C ILE A 379 7.59 -5.29 -25.01
N HIS A 380 7.01 -6.48 -24.87
CA HIS A 380 6.49 -7.26 -25.99
C HIS A 380 5.10 -6.79 -26.47
N GLY A 381 4.55 -5.73 -25.90
CA GLY A 381 3.28 -5.12 -26.31
C GLY A 381 3.45 -3.75 -26.95
N LEU A 382 4.67 -3.30 -27.21
CA LEU A 382 4.96 -1.95 -27.65
C LEU A 382 4.26 -1.55 -28.96
N ASP A 383 4.04 -2.47 -29.88
CA ASP A 383 3.33 -2.19 -31.14
C ASP A 383 1.92 -1.61 -30.87
N ASN A 384 1.31 -1.99 -29.76
CA ASN A 384 -0.02 -1.54 -29.34
C ASN A 384 0.01 -0.35 -28.35
N LEU A 385 1.18 0.23 -28.07
CA LEU A 385 1.27 1.39 -27.18
C LEU A 385 0.77 2.64 -27.90
N ASN A 386 -0.50 2.97 -27.71
CA ASN A 386 -1.14 4.20 -28.20
C ASN A 386 -1.28 5.26 -27.07
N THR A 387 -1.41 4.81 -25.83
CA THR A 387 -1.51 5.67 -24.65
C THR A 387 -0.16 6.35 -24.36
N PRO A 388 -0.11 7.70 -24.20
CA PRO A 388 1.08 8.38 -23.68
C PRO A 388 1.54 7.80 -22.35
N LEU A 389 2.83 7.42 -22.27
CA LEU A 389 3.41 6.75 -21.11
C LEU A 389 4.64 7.50 -20.60
N LEU A 390 4.56 7.96 -19.34
CA LEU A 390 5.70 8.50 -18.59
C LEU A 390 6.31 7.40 -17.73
N ILE A 391 7.60 7.08 -17.91
CA ILE A 391 8.36 6.21 -17.03
C ILE A 391 9.42 7.01 -16.27
N ALA A 392 9.69 6.65 -15.00
CA ALA A 392 10.67 7.35 -14.19
C ALA A 392 11.50 6.37 -13.36
N PHE A 393 12.81 6.66 -13.22
CA PHE A 393 13.74 5.84 -12.43
C PHE A 393 14.77 6.69 -11.69
N GLY A 394 15.22 6.20 -10.55
CA GLY A 394 16.53 6.52 -10.01
C GLY A 394 17.61 5.68 -10.71
N ASP A 395 18.77 6.26 -11.05
CA ASP A 395 19.86 5.51 -11.72
C ASP A 395 20.63 4.57 -10.77
N LYS A 396 20.27 4.57 -9.49
CA LYS A 396 20.77 3.66 -8.46
C LYS A 396 19.66 2.77 -7.89
N ASP A 397 18.62 2.54 -8.68
CA ASP A 397 17.52 1.67 -8.26
C ASP A 397 18.05 0.26 -8.00
N GLY A 398 17.96 -0.16 -6.73
CA GLY A 398 18.44 -1.46 -6.28
C GLY A 398 17.32 -2.49 -6.12
N ALA A 399 16.08 -2.16 -6.44
CA ALA A 399 14.94 -3.07 -6.44
C ALA A 399 14.55 -3.48 -7.87
N VAL A 400 14.28 -2.50 -8.73
CA VAL A 400 14.02 -2.70 -10.16
C VAL A 400 15.15 -2.01 -10.94
N ASP A 401 16.02 -2.79 -11.57
CA ASP A 401 17.13 -2.25 -12.35
C ASP A 401 16.63 -1.21 -13.37
N TRP A 402 17.17 0.01 -13.34
CA TRP A 402 16.76 1.09 -14.22
C TRP A 402 17.02 0.80 -15.72
N GLY A 403 17.85 -0.20 -16.01
CA GLY A 403 18.00 -0.79 -17.34
C GLY A 403 16.70 -1.29 -17.95
N GLN A 404 15.70 -1.64 -17.10
CA GLN A 404 14.35 -1.97 -17.56
C GLN A 404 13.70 -0.78 -18.29
N GLY A 405 13.87 0.42 -17.75
CA GLY A 405 13.40 1.66 -18.40
C GLY A 405 14.15 1.95 -19.70
N VAL A 406 15.47 1.75 -19.70
CA VAL A 406 16.31 1.94 -20.92
C VAL A 406 15.89 0.98 -22.02
N GLN A 407 15.66 -0.31 -21.71
CA GLN A 407 15.18 -1.31 -22.68
C GLN A 407 13.82 -0.87 -23.27
N MET A 408 12.87 -0.52 -22.43
CA MET A 408 11.53 -0.09 -22.85
C MET A 408 11.58 1.16 -23.73
N TYR A 409 12.36 2.17 -23.32
CA TYR A 409 12.52 3.43 -24.05
C TYR A 409 13.13 3.20 -25.43
N ASN A 410 14.24 2.48 -25.52
CA ASN A 410 14.92 2.21 -26.79
C ASN A 410 14.05 1.36 -27.72
N ALA A 411 13.38 0.34 -27.19
CA ALA A 411 12.46 -0.48 -27.97
C ALA A 411 11.28 0.34 -28.50
N ALA A 412 10.72 1.24 -27.71
CA ALA A 412 9.65 2.15 -28.13
C ALA A 412 10.11 3.06 -29.28
N ARG A 413 11.31 3.66 -29.17
CA ARG A 413 11.88 4.48 -30.26
C ARG A 413 12.11 3.67 -31.53
N TRP A 414 12.59 2.44 -31.40
CA TRP A 414 12.77 1.54 -32.53
C TRP A 414 11.43 1.15 -33.19
N ALA A 415 10.39 0.97 -32.38
CA ALA A 415 9.02 0.73 -32.86
C ALA A 415 8.29 2.01 -33.36
N GLY A 416 8.98 3.16 -33.45
CA GLY A 416 8.38 4.43 -33.87
C GLY A 416 7.38 5.03 -32.89
N LYS A 417 7.40 4.62 -31.61
CA LYS A 417 6.53 5.13 -30.55
C LYS A 417 7.16 6.36 -29.88
N GLU A 418 6.68 7.55 -30.24
CA GLU A 418 7.17 8.81 -29.70
C GLU A 418 6.48 9.22 -28.39
N ASN A 419 5.34 8.60 -28.08
CA ASN A 419 4.49 8.88 -26.95
C ASN A 419 4.98 8.28 -25.60
N LEU A 420 6.20 7.74 -25.55
CA LEU A 420 6.85 7.30 -24.32
C LEU A 420 7.95 8.29 -23.92
N VAL A 421 7.87 8.83 -22.73
CA VAL A 421 8.87 9.74 -22.13
C VAL A 421 9.51 9.05 -20.93
N MET A 422 10.84 9.17 -20.77
CA MET A 422 11.58 8.62 -19.65
C MET A 422 12.28 9.72 -18.86
N LEU A 423 12.04 9.75 -17.53
CA LEU A 423 12.77 10.57 -16.57
C LEU A 423 13.80 9.71 -15.82
N VAL A 424 14.97 10.26 -15.61
CA VAL A 424 16.03 9.64 -14.81
C VAL A 424 16.51 10.61 -13.73
N TYR A 425 16.49 10.17 -12.49
CA TYR A 425 16.91 10.93 -11.31
C TYR A 425 18.27 10.42 -10.82
N PRO A 426 19.38 11.16 -11.10
CA PRO A 426 20.72 10.70 -10.77
C PRO A 426 20.98 10.57 -9.27
N GLY A 427 21.54 9.43 -8.87
CA GLY A 427 21.89 9.11 -7.49
C GLY A 427 20.70 8.73 -6.61
N GLU A 428 19.51 8.53 -7.20
CA GLU A 428 18.32 8.05 -6.50
C GLU A 428 18.16 6.53 -6.61
N ASN A 429 17.61 5.93 -5.57
CA ASN A 429 17.25 4.51 -5.53
C ASN A 429 15.78 4.33 -5.95
N HIS A 430 15.19 3.18 -5.66
CA HIS A 430 13.83 2.73 -6.02
C HIS A 430 12.74 3.74 -5.64
N SER A 431 12.90 4.44 -4.53
CA SER A 431 12.08 5.59 -4.15
C SER A 431 12.98 6.81 -4.06
N LEU A 432 12.54 7.91 -4.62
CA LEU A 432 13.25 9.19 -4.53
C LEU A 432 13.32 9.64 -3.06
N ARG A 433 14.46 10.14 -2.63
CA ARG A 433 14.70 10.59 -1.24
C ARG A 433 15.15 12.03 -1.12
N LYS A 434 15.80 12.57 -2.15
CA LYS A 434 16.15 13.99 -2.18
C LYS A 434 14.89 14.81 -2.40
N GLU A 435 14.67 15.79 -1.56
CA GLU A 435 13.46 16.60 -1.55
C GLU A 435 13.23 17.26 -2.90
N GLU A 436 14.25 17.84 -3.50
CA GLU A 436 14.19 18.47 -4.81
C GLU A 436 13.73 17.51 -5.91
N ASN A 437 14.15 16.24 -5.88
CA ASN A 437 13.75 15.24 -6.85
C ASN A 437 12.32 14.76 -6.61
N MET A 438 11.90 14.61 -5.35
CA MET A 438 10.52 14.25 -5.00
C MET A 438 9.55 15.32 -5.50
N VAL A 439 9.87 16.60 -5.25
CA VAL A 439 9.05 17.75 -5.67
C VAL A 439 9.03 17.87 -7.20
N ASP A 440 10.18 17.78 -7.88
CA ASP A 440 10.25 17.80 -9.35
C ASP A 440 9.39 16.69 -9.96
N TYR A 441 9.52 15.46 -9.46
CA TYR A 441 8.74 14.34 -9.97
C TYR A 441 7.24 14.52 -9.74
N HIS A 442 6.85 15.05 -8.57
CA HIS A 442 5.44 15.37 -8.29
C HIS A 442 4.86 16.34 -9.32
N TYR A 443 5.57 17.45 -9.61
CA TYR A 443 5.12 18.41 -10.61
C TYR A 443 5.07 17.84 -12.03
N ARG A 444 6.05 17.00 -12.42
CA ARG A 444 6.03 16.36 -13.74
C ARG A 444 4.89 15.37 -13.90
N VAL A 445 4.54 14.62 -12.85
CA VAL A 445 3.37 13.73 -12.87
C VAL A 445 2.07 14.54 -13.00
N ARG A 446 1.95 15.68 -12.32
CA ARG A 446 0.79 16.59 -12.47
C ARG A 446 0.70 17.16 -13.88
N GLU A 447 1.78 17.76 -14.39
CA GLU A 447 1.85 18.31 -15.74
C GLU A 447 1.55 17.25 -16.82
N TRP A 448 2.02 16.01 -16.62
CA TRP A 448 1.73 14.90 -17.51
C TRP A 448 0.22 14.61 -17.60
N PHE A 449 -0.42 14.47 -16.45
CA PHE A 449 -1.87 14.24 -16.43
C PHE A 449 -2.67 15.47 -16.85
N ASP A 450 -2.25 16.67 -16.48
CA ASP A 450 -2.94 17.90 -16.91
C ASP A 450 -2.86 18.06 -18.43
N THR A 451 -1.74 17.71 -19.07
CA THR A 451 -1.59 17.71 -20.52
C THR A 451 -2.48 16.66 -21.19
N HIS A 452 -2.31 15.39 -20.83
CA HIS A 452 -2.92 14.28 -21.58
C HIS A 452 -4.33 13.93 -21.15
N VAL A 453 -4.73 14.24 -19.92
CA VAL A 453 -6.07 13.94 -19.39
C VAL A 453 -6.98 15.16 -19.38
N LYS A 454 -6.46 16.36 -19.05
CA LYS A 454 -7.26 17.59 -19.07
C LYS A 454 -7.15 18.38 -20.36
N GLY A 455 -6.12 18.12 -21.19
CA GLY A 455 -5.90 18.82 -22.45
C GLY A 455 -5.22 20.18 -22.29
N HIS A 456 -4.41 20.36 -21.24
CA HIS A 456 -3.60 21.56 -21.09
C HIS A 456 -2.45 21.58 -22.09
N GLU A 457 -1.90 22.76 -22.37
CA GLU A 457 -0.72 22.91 -23.22
C GLU A 457 0.46 22.13 -22.64
N ALA A 458 1.14 21.37 -23.50
CA ALA A 458 2.26 20.53 -23.08
C ALA A 458 3.49 21.40 -22.77
N PRO A 459 4.11 21.28 -21.60
CA PRO A 459 5.37 21.93 -21.30
C PRO A 459 6.52 21.30 -22.15
N LYS A 460 7.56 22.09 -22.41
CA LYS A 460 8.68 21.70 -23.30
C LYS A 460 9.34 20.37 -22.93
N TRP A 461 9.40 20.00 -21.64
CA TRP A 461 10.02 18.74 -21.25
C TRP A 461 9.24 17.49 -21.73
N ILE A 462 7.95 17.65 -22.08
CA ILE A 462 7.14 16.58 -22.69
C ILE A 462 7.41 16.51 -24.19
N THR A 463 7.48 17.65 -24.88
CA THR A 463 7.58 17.75 -26.34
C THR A 463 9.04 17.76 -26.84
N GLU A 464 9.93 18.33 -26.05
CA GLU A 464 11.34 18.50 -26.38
C GLU A 464 12.18 17.72 -25.35
N GLY A 465 12.72 16.58 -25.71
CA GLY A 465 13.67 15.87 -24.85
C GLY A 465 14.96 16.67 -24.66
N LYS A 466 15.81 16.21 -23.73
CA LYS A 466 17.15 16.75 -23.55
C LYS A 466 18.17 15.69 -23.89
N SER A 467 18.94 15.91 -24.95
CA SER A 467 19.95 14.96 -25.37
C SER A 467 21.10 14.83 -24.36
N PHE A 468 21.81 13.72 -24.41
CA PHE A 468 22.99 13.52 -23.59
C PHE A 468 24.08 14.59 -23.82
N LEU A 469 24.29 14.98 -25.08
CA LEU A 469 25.25 16.00 -25.45
C LEU A 469 24.91 17.39 -24.91
N GLU A 470 23.65 17.79 -24.97
CA GLU A 470 23.16 19.04 -24.38
C GLU A 470 23.39 19.05 -22.86
N ARG A 471 23.11 17.93 -22.17
CA ARG A 471 23.39 17.82 -20.74
C ARG A 471 24.86 17.85 -20.38
N GLN A 472 25.72 17.28 -21.22
CA GLN A 472 27.16 17.40 -21.03
C GLN A 472 27.64 18.86 -21.16
N LYS A 473 27.22 19.53 -22.23
CA LYS A 473 27.53 20.94 -22.47
C LYS A 473 27.07 21.82 -21.30
N GLU A 474 25.87 21.64 -20.79
CA GLU A 474 25.40 22.39 -19.62
C GLU A 474 26.22 22.14 -18.34
N LYS A 475 26.75 20.93 -18.17
CA LYS A 475 27.63 20.62 -17.03
C LYS A 475 28.98 21.29 -17.18
N GLU A 476 29.51 21.39 -18.40
CA GLU A 476 30.74 22.10 -18.71
C GLU A 476 30.55 23.60 -18.50
N ASP A 477 29.50 24.19 -19.07
CA ASP A 477 29.15 25.60 -18.90
C ASP A 477 28.91 26.02 -17.43
N LYS A 478 28.43 25.09 -16.59
CA LYS A 478 28.29 25.32 -15.13
C LYS A 478 29.61 25.25 -14.37
N LYS A 479 30.57 24.44 -14.85
CA LYS A 479 31.91 24.37 -14.24
C LYS A 479 32.75 25.62 -14.55
N ASP A 480 32.54 26.19 -15.73
CA ASP A 480 33.28 27.35 -16.21
C ASP A 480 32.72 28.70 -15.70
N LYS A 481 31.54 28.70 -15.10
CA LYS A 481 31.03 29.88 -14.42
C LYS A 481 31.75 30.03 -13.06
N PRO A 482 32.51 31.17 -12.82
CA PRO A 482 33.11 31.40 -11.53
C PRO A 482 32.02 31.37 -10.45
N GLN A 483 32.24 30.59 -9.38
CA GLN A 483 31.37 30.58 -8.21
C GLN A 483 31.29 32.02 -7.69
N SER A 484 30.25 32.75 -8.03
CA SER A 484 29.94 33.98 -7.33
C SER A 484 29.82 33.63 -5.85
N LYS A 485 30.68 34.21 -5.05
CA LYS A 485 30.62 34.10 -3.59
C LYS A 485 29.25 34.65 -3.16
N SER A 486 28.25 33.79 -3.15
CA SER A 486 26.98 34.09 -2.52
C SER A 486 27.24 34.06 -1.02
N GLU A 487 27.24 35.25 -0.42
CA GLU A 487 26.92 35.61 0.94
C GLU A 487 27.09 34.49 1.98
N ALA A 488 28.25 34.56 2.64
CA ALA A 488 28.42 33.91 3.93
C ALA A 488 27.31 34.46 4.87
N ALA A 489 26.23 33.71 5.01
CA ALA A 489 25.23 33.96 6.03
C ALA A 489 25.98 34.03 7.39
N ALA A 490 25.96 35.17 8.00
CA ALA A 490 26.61 35.48 9.28
C ALA A 490 26.07 34.49 10.33
N LYS A 491 26.94 33.66 10.85
CA LYS A 491 26.66 32.85 12.05
C LYS A 491 26.29 33.81 13.17
N PRO A 492 25.19 33.65 13.90
CA PRO A 492 24.87 34.45 15.05
C PRO A 492 25.94 34.20 16.12
N LYS A 493 26.56 35.29 16.60
CA LYS A 493 27.49 35.27 17.72
C LYS A 493 26.79 34.65 18.93
N LYS A 494 27.41 33.62 19.52
CA LYS A 494 27.01 33.07 20.83
C LYS A 494 26.97 34.21 21.84
N GLY A 495 25.77 34.53 22.34
CA GLY A 495 25.55 35.48 23.41
C GLY A 495 26.19 34.96 24.71
N GLU A 496 26.89 35.84 25.37
CA GLU A 496 27.49 35.66 26.70
C GLU A 496 26.37 35.40 27.73
N THR A 497 26.59 34.41 28.54
CA THR A 497 25.73 34.07 29.72
C THR A 497 25.84 35.20 30.78
N PRO A 498 24.72 35.73 31.30
CA PRO A 498 24.80 36.72 32.40
C PRO A 498 25.23 36.02 33.69
N LYS A 499 26.24 36.58 34.36
CA LYS A 499 26.68 36.22 35.71
C LYS A 499 25.53 36.41 36.70
N LYS A 500 25.21 35.38 37.48
CA LYS A 500 24.31 35.47 38.65
C LYS A 500 24.89 36.45 39.68
N GLY A 501 24.25 37.58 39.84
CA GLY A 501 24.46 38.48 41.00
C GLY A 501 23.84 37.86 42.26
N LYS A 502 24.65 37.74 43.30
CA LYS A 502 24.19 37.50 44.67
C LYS A 502 23.49 38.77 45.17
N ALA A 503 22.25 38.64 45.61
CA ALA A 503 21.60 39.66 46.43
C ALA A 503 21.36 39.09 47.84
N LYS A 504 21.63 39.98 48.80
CA LYS A 504 21.47 39.79 50.22
C LYS A 504 20.04 39.42 50.63
#